data_d5cc65a98c8bdce27c0927c0ce361789
#
_entry.id   d5cc65a98c8bdce27c0927c0ce361789
#
_cell.length_a   1.000
_cell.length_b   1.000
_cell.length_c   1.000
_cell.angle_alpha   90.00
_cell.angle_beta   90.00
_cell.angle_gamma   90.00
#
_symmetry.space_group_name_H-M   'P 1'
#
loop_
_entity.id
_entity.type
_entity.pdbx_description
1 polymer ?
#
loop_
_entity_poly.entity_id
_entity_poly.type
_entity_poly.pdbx_seq_one_letter_code
_entity_poly.pdbx_strand_id
1 'polypeptide(L)'
;KEKLGDGVVVLASVNDGKVNLMATATDEAQKKGAHAGNLIKAIAAIVGGGGGGRPGMAQAGGKNPAAVDDAIKEAAKVVESQIK
;
A
#
# COMPACT_ATOMS: atom_id res chain seq x y z
N LYS A 1 -5.68 -9.77 -0.21
CA LYS A 1 -6.43 -8.68 0.41
C LYS A 1 -6.08 -8.60 1.89
N GLU A 2 -5.48 -7.50 2.28
CA GLU A 2 -5.04 -7.29 3.66
C GLU A 2 -5.71 -6.05 4.23
N LYS A 3 -6.27 -6.19 5.41
CA LYS A 3 -6.82 -5.06 6.15
C LYS A 3 -5.81 -4.63 7.20
N LEU A 4 -5.33 -3.39 7.09
CA LEU A 4 -4.31 -2.85 7.97
C LEU A 4 -4.88 -1.70 8.78
N GLY A 5 -5.03 -1.91 10.07
CA GLY A 5 -5.60 -0.90 10.96
C GLY A 5 -7.06 -0.63 10.67
N ASP A 6 -7.58 0.44 11.19
CA ASP A 6 -8.99 0.80 11.05
C ASP A 6 -9.23 1.51 9.73
N GLY A 7 -9.84 0.78 8.79
CA GLY A 7 -10.24 1.37 7.53
C GLY A 7 -9.14 1.54 6.49
N VAL A 8 -8.01 0.87 6.67
CA VAL A 8 -6.97 0.83 5.65
C VAL A 8 -6.91 -0.57 5.06
N VAL A 9 -6.98 -0.65 3.74
CA VAL A 9 -6.95 -1.92 3.02
C VAL A 9 -5.86 -1.85 1.96
N VAL A 10 -5.04 -2.89 1.87
CA VAL A 10 -4.03 -3.03 0.83
C VAL A 10 -4.31 -4.30 0.05
N LEU A 11 -4.36 -4.17 -1.26
CA LEU A 11 -4.55 -5.29 -2.18
C LEU A 11 -3.31 -5.43 -3.04
N ALA A 12 -2.90 -6.67 -3.26
CA ALA A 12 -1.80 -6.96 -4.16
C ALA A 12 -2.20 -8.08 -5.10
N SER A 13 -1.86 -7.95 -6.36
CA SER A 13 -2.08 -9.02 -7.33
C SER A 13 -0.85 -9.16 -8.21
N VAL A 14 -0.63 -10.38 -8.69
CA VAL A 14 0.48 -10.69 -9.58
C VAL A 14 -0.09 -11.28 -10.85
N ASN A 15 0.33 -10.75 -12.00
CA ASN A 15 -0.14 -11.21 -13.30
C ASN A 15 1.00 -11.06 -14.30
N ASP A 16 1.39 -12.17 -14.94
CA ASP A 16 2.46 -12.18 -15.95
C ASP A 16 3.77 -11.56 -15.46
N GLY A 17 4.13 -11.85 -14.22
CA GLY A 17 5.37 -11.32 -13.64
C GLY A 17 5.30 -9.86 -13.24
N LYS A 18 4.12 -9.27 -13.30
CA LYS A 18 3.91 -7.88 -12.88
C LYS A 18 3.10 -7.85 -11.60
N VAL A 19 3.43 -6.91 -10.74
CA VAL A 19 2.74 -6.70 -9.47
C VAL A 19 1.85 -5.48 -9.59
N ASN A 20 0.62 -5.60 -9.15
CA ASN A 20 -0.29 -4.47 -9.02
C ASN A 20 -0.64 -4.30 -7.55
N LEU A 21 -0.47 -3.10 -7.05
CA LEU A 21 -0.76 -2.75 -5.67
C LEU A 21 -1.85 -1.69 -5.63
N MET A 22 -2.73 -1.81 -4.66
CA MET A 22 -3.75 -0.79 -4.43
C MET A 22 -3.94 -0.65 -2.92
N ALA A 23 -4.09 0.57 -2.47
CA ALA A 23 -4.40 0.85 -1.07
C ALA A 23 -5.56 1.81 -0.99
N THR A 24 -6.41 1.61 0.01
CA THR A 24 -7.51 2.52 0.30
C THR A 24 -7.51 2.85 1.78
N ALA A 25 -7.97 4.05 2.11
CA ALA A 25 -8.10 4.48 3.49
C ALA A 25 -9.42 5.22 3.63
N THR A 26 -10.18 4.89 4.67
CA THR A 26 -11.44 5.59 4.96
C THR A 26 -11.15 7.00 5.46
N ASP A 27 -12.19 7.84 5.44
CA ASP A 27 -12.06 9.21 5.96
C ASP A 27 -11.61 9.21 7.42
N GLU A 28 -12.11 8.28 8.23
CA GLU A 28 -11.71 8.16 9.63
C GLU A 28 -10.24 7.80 9.76
N ALA A 29 -9.77 6.85 8.95
CA ALA A 29 -8.37 6.47 8.97
C ALA A 29 -7.47 7.64 8.55
N GLN A 30 -7.90 8.41 7.55
CA GLN A 30 -7.16 9.59 7.12
C GLN A 30 -7.06 10.64 8.21
N LYS A 31 -8.11 10.82 9.00
CA LYS A 31 -8.10 11.73 10.14
C LYS A 31 -7.10 11.31 11.21
N LYS A 32 -6.82 10.02 11.29
CA LYS A 32 -5.84 9.48 12.22
C LYS A 32 -4.41 9.48 11.66
N GLY A 33 -4.24 9.96 10.44
CA GLY A 33 -2.93 10.08 9.83
C GLY A 33 -2.67 9.12 8.66
N ALA A 34 -3.59 8.22 8.35
CA ALA A 34 -3.41 7.30 7.26
C ALA A 34 -3.39 8.03 5.90
N HIS A 35 -2.50 7.61 5.02
CA HIS A 35 -2.35 8.23 3.72
C HIS A 35 -1.99 7.15 2.69
N ALA A 36 -2.98 6.73 1.91
CA ALA A 36 -2.80 5.64 0.96
C ALA A 36 -1.71 5.95 -0.07
N GLY A 37 -1.63 7.19 -0.54
CA GLY A 37 -0.61 7.59 -1.50
C GLY A 37 0.81 7.40 -0.97
N ASN A 38 1.08 7.83 0.26
CA ASN A 38 2.39 7.65 0.88
C ASN A 38 2.67 6.18 1.16
N LEU A 39 1.65 5.44 1.59
CA LEU A 39 1.77 4.00 1.81
C LEU A 39 2.16 3.29 0.52
N ILE A 40 1.48 3.57 -0.56
CA ILE A 40 1.75 2.95 -1.86
C ILE A 40 3.15 3.31 -2.36
N LYS A 41 3.57 4.56 -2.21
CA LYS A 41 4.93 4.96 -2.60
C LYS A 41 5.99 4.16 -1.85
N ALA A 42 5.78 3.97 -0.55
CA ALA A 42 6.74 3.24 0.27
C ALA A 42 6.85 1.78 -0.16
N ILE A 43 5.73 1.12 -0.41
CA ILE A 43 5.75 -0.30 -0.75
C ILE A 43 6.04 -0.56 -2.22
N ALA A 44 5.73 0.38 -3.10
CA ALA A 44 6.01 0.22 -4.52
C ALA A 44 7.51 0.11 -4.79
N ALA A 45 8.32 0.84 -4.04
CA ALA A 45 9.77 0.77 -4.18
C ALA A 45 10.30 -0.65 -3.89
N ILE A 46 9.65 -1.37 -3.00
CA ILE A 46 10.06 -2.73 -2.62
C ILE A 46 9.86 -3.70 -3.79
N VAL A 47 8.81 -3.50 -4.58
CA VAL A 47 8.52 -4.38 -5.72
C VAL A 47 9.12 -3.85 -7.02
N GLY A 48 10.02 -2.89 -6.92
CA GLY A 48 10.72 -2.36 -8.09
C GLY A 48 9.86 -1.52 -9.01
N GLY A 49 8.84 -0.88 -8.45
CA GLY A 49 7.94 -0.07 -9.24
C GLY A 49 7.74 1.32 -8.67
N GLY A 50 6.71 1.96 -9.12
CA GLY A 50 6.35 3.29 -8.64
C GLY A 50 4.86 3.49 -8.71
N GLY A 51 4.39 4.45 -7.96
CA GLY A 51 2.98 4.77 -7.94
C GLY A 51 2.70 5.87 -6.95
N GLY A 52 1.45 6.05 -6.67
CA GLY A 52 0.99 7.07 -5.75
C GLY A 52 -0.49 7.29 -5.94
N GLY A 53 -1.01 8.32 -5.33
CA GLY A 53 -2.42 8.64 -5.43
C GLY A 53 -2.86 9.57 -4.34
N ARG A 54 -4.14 9.52 -4.07
CA ARG A 54 -4.80 10.36 -3.09
C ARG A 54 -4.66 9.75 -1.69
N PRO A 55 -4.89 10.55 -0.64
CA PRO A 55 -4.89 9.99 0.71
C PRO A 55 -5.88 8.85 0.92
N GLY A 56 -6.99 8.84 0.19
CA GLY A 56 -8.02 7.82 0.33
C GLY A 56 -7.86 6.63 -0.60
N MET A 57 -7.07 6.76 -1.67
CA MET A 57 -6.90 5.68 -2.63
C MET A 57 -5.64 5.89 -3.46
N ALA A 58 -4.85 4.84 -3.60
CA ALA A 58 -3.63 4.89 -4.39
C ALA A 58 -3.37 3.56 -5.06
N GLN A 59 -2.65 3.59 -6.17
CA GLN A 59 -2.30 2.40 -6.92
C GLN A 59 -0.84 2.48 -7.35
N ALA A 60 -0.23 1.32 -7.54
CA ALA A 60 1.13 1.22 -8.03
C ALA A 60 1.32 -0.07 -8.80
N GLY A 61 2.33 -0.11 -9.62
CA GLY A 61 2.77 -1.31 -10.30
C GLY A 61 4.21 -1.61 -9.96
N GLY A 62 4.61 -2.86 -10.07
CA GLY A 62 5.98 -3.26 -9.84
C GLY A 62 6.38 -4.40 -10.75
N LYS A 63 7.66 -4.75 -10.71
CA LYS A 63 8.23 -5.78 -11.58
C LYS A 63 8.76 -6.98 -10.82
N ASN A 64 8.70 -6.95 -9.48
CA ASN A 64 9.29 -7.99 -8.66
C ASN A 64 8.22 -8.72 -7.83
N PRO A 65 7.58 -9.77 -8.41
CA PRO A 65 6.55 -10.51 -7.68
C PRO A 65 7.07 -11.18 -6.41
N ALA A 66 8.35 -11.55 -6.38
CA ALA A 66 8.93 -12.20 -5.21
C ALA A 66 8.98 -11.29 -3.99
N ALA A 67 8.90 -9.98 -4.18
CA ALA A 67 8.94 -9.01 -3.08
C ALA A 67 7.55 -8.61 -2.58
N VAL A 68 6.48 -9.20 -3.09
CA VAL A 68 5.11 -8.84 -2.68
C VAL A 68 4.91 -9.06 -1.18
N ASP A 69 5.38 -10.19 -0.65
CA ASP A 69 5.25 -10.45 0.79
C ASP A 69 5.97 -9.40 1.63
N ASP A 70 7.15 -9.00 1.20
CA ASP A 70 7.90 -7.95 1.89
C ASP A 70 7.17 -6.61 1.81
N ALA A 71 6.57 -6.31 0.66
CA ALA A 71 5.80 -5.10 0.48
C ALA A 71 4.59 -5.07 1.42
N ILE A 72 3.88 -6.17 1.55
CA ILE A 72 2.73 -6.26 2.45
C ILE A 72 3.17 -6.08 3.91
N LYS A 73 4.28 -6.69 4.31
CA LYS A 73 4.82 -6.52 5.65
C LYS A 73 5.20 -5.07 5.92
N GLU A 74 5.84 -4.43 4.95
CA GLU A 74 6.22 -3.03 5.08
C GLU A 74 5.00 -2.13 5.13
N ALA A 75 3.94 -2.49 4.40
CA ALA A 75 2.69 -1.74 4.44
C ALA A 75 2.14 -1.65 5.85
N ALA A 76 2.17 -2.75 6.59
CA ALA A 76 1.72 -2.74 7.99
C ALA A 76 2.54 -1.77 8.84
N LYS A 77 3.86 -1.76 8.66
CA LYS A 77 4.74 -0.86 9.39
C LYS A 77 4.49 0.60 9.04
N VAL A 78 4.28 0.88 7.76
CA VAL A 78 4.00 2.23 7.30
C VAL A 78 2.69 2.75 7.88
N VAL A 79 1.65 1.91 7.88
CA VAL A 79 0.35 2.28 8.46
C VAL A 79 0.50 2.58 9.94
N GLU A 80 1.22 1.73 10.69
CA GLU A 80 1.45 1.97 12.11
C GLU A 80 2.18 3.30 12.34
N SER A 81 3.08 3.65 11.46
CA SER A 81 3.82 4.91 11.53
C SER A 81 2.93 6.11 11.21
N GLN A 82 1.97 5.96 10.32
CA GLN A 82 1.06 7.03 9.92
C GLN A 82 -0.04 7.28 10.95
N ILE A 83 -0.57 6.23 11.51
CA ILE A 83 -1.68 6.33 12.47
C ILE A 83 -1.11 6.44 13.88
N LYS A 84 -1.46 7.50 14.55
CA LYS A 84 -0.96 7.79 15.90
C LYS A 84 -2.06 7.76 16.94
#